data_58f0b1b4fb0595aed8059c56ac990fa7
#
_entry.id   58f0b1b4fb0595aed8059c56ac990fa7
#
_cell.length_a   1.000
_cell.length_b   1.000
_cell.length_c   1.000
_cell.angle_alpha   90.00
_cell.angle_beta   90.00
_cell.angle_gamma   90.00
#
_symmetry.space_group_name_H-M   'P 1'
#
loop_
_entity.id
_entity.type
_entity.pdbx_description
1 polymer ?
#
loop_
_entity_poly.entity_id
_entity_poly.type
_entity_poly.pdbx_seq_one_letter_code
_entity_poly.pdbx_strand_id
1 'polypeptide(L)' 'KIRSITSKTPAELVRELRLKHACTLLERTNINVGELASTLGFMTPENFTYIFKEKYGMSPLEYRIKHREQA' A
#
# COMPACT_ATOMS: atom_id res chain seq x y z
N LYS A 1 -1.10 26.97 10.89
CA LYS A 1 -1.42 26.50 10.75
C LYS A 1 -1.92 25.72 10.48
N ILE A 2 -2.30 25.27 10.43
CA ILE A 2 -2.69 24.55 10.16
C ILE A 2 -3.39 24.02 9.89
N ARG A 3 -3.63 23.64 9.55
CA ARG A 3 -4.25 23.06 9.28
C ARG A 3 -4.65 22.27 8.80
N SER A 4 -4.41 22.08 8.67
CA SER A 4 -4.76 21.40 8.03
C SER A 4 -5.55 20.68 8.18
N ILE A 5 -6.13 20.89 8.09
CA ILE A 5 -7.00 20.13 8.12
C ILE A 5 -7.13 19.29 7.20
N THR A 6 -6.99 18.27 7.38
CA THR A 6 -7.15 17.41 6.38
C THR A 6 -8.53 17.17 6.15
N SER A 7 -8.89 17.14 4.94
CA SER A 7 -10.24 16.87 4.57
C SER A 7 -10.39 15.52 3.99
N LYS A 8 -9.63 14.58 4.46
CA LYS A 8 -9.70 13.24 3.95
C LYS A 8 -11.00 12.58 4.36
N THR A 9 -11.64 11.92 3.40
CA THR A 9 -12.85 11.18 3.69
C THR A 9 -12.49 9.92 4.47
N PRO A 10 -13.48 9.30 5.15
CA PRO A 10 -13.20 8.03 5.82
C PRO A 10 -12.67 6.97 4.88
N ALA A 11 -13.14 6.96 3.63
CA ALA A 11 -12.65 5.99 2.66
C ALA A 11 -11.17 6.19 2.37
N GLU A 12 -10.76 7.44 2.28
CA GLU A 12 -9.35 7.73 2.02
C GLU A 12 -8.49 7.34 3.19
N LEU A 13 -8.97 7.56 4.39
CA LEU A 13 -8.22 7.16 5.59
C LEU A 13 -8.04 5.65 5.65
N VAL A 14 -9.11 4.92 5.35
CA VAL A 14 -9.03 3.47 5.35
C VAL A 14 -8.05 2.99 4.30
N ARG A 15 -8.09 3.60 3.11
CA ARG A 15 -7.16 3.23 2.05
C ARG A 15 -5.72 3.45 2.47
N GLU A 16 -5.44 4.57 3.12
CA GLU A 16 -4.08 4.84 3.57
C GLU A 16 -3.62 3.82 4.59
N LEU A 17 -4.49 3.44 5.51
CA LEU A 17 -4.15 2.43 6.48
C LEU A 17 -3.86 1.09 5.82
N ARG A 18 -4.66 0.75 4.81
CA ARG A 18 -4.44 -0.50 4.08
C ARG A 18 -3.10 -0.49 3.36
N LEU A 19 -2.76 0.64 2.75
CA LEU A 19 -1.47 0.75 2.05
C LEU A 19 -0.31 0.67 3.03
N LYS A 20 -0.47 1.29 4.18
CA LYS A 20 0.55 1.21 5.20
C LYS A 20 0.75 -0.22 5.67
N HIS A 21 -0.35 -0.93 5.87
CA HIS A 21 -0.28 -2.34 6.26
C HIS A 21 0.37 -3.16 5.15
N ALA A 22 0.09 -2.81 3.90
CA ALA A 22 0.72 -3.49 2.77
C ALA A 22 2.23 -3.34 2.82
N CYS A 23 2.71 -2.15 3.12
CA CYS A 23 4.16 -1.93 3.23
C CYS A 23 4.77 -2.85 4.28
N THR A 24 4.12 -2.95 5.44
CA THR A 24 4.61 -3.81 6.49
C THR A 24 4.69 -5.26 6.04
N LEU A 25 3.64 -5.74 5.40
CA LEU A 25 3.61 -7.13 4.94
C LEU A 25 4.64 -7.38 3.85
N LEU A 26 4.84 -6.41 2.96
CA LEU A 26 5.83 -6.55 1.92
C LEU A 26 7.24 -6.62 2.49
N GLU A 27 7.48 -5.89 3.56
CA GLU A 27 8.80 -5.87 4.18
C GLU A 27 9.06 -7.11 5.04
N ARG A 28 8.03 -7.60 5.70
CA ARG A 28 8.22 -8.64 6.71
C ARG A 28 7.89 -10.04 6.23
N THR A 29 7.09 -10.18 5.19
CA THR A 29 6.67 -11.49 4.73
C THR A 29 6.93 -11.64 3.25
N ASN A 30 6.78 -12.87 2.76
CA ASN A 30 6.91 -13.15 1.33
C ASN A 30 5.56 -13.24 0.64
N ILE A 31 4.53 -12.65 1.24
CA ILE A 31 3.19 -12.71 0.67
C ILE A 31 3.21 -12.12 -0.74
N ASN A 32 2.53 -12.76 -1.68
CA ASN A 32 2.51 -12.23 -3.04
C ASN A 32 1.46 -11.14 -3.17
N VAL A 33 1.55 -10.37 -4.25
CA VAL A 33 0.69 -9.21 -4.44
C VAL A 33 -0.77 -9.60 -4.50
N GLY A 34 -1.07 -10.74 -5.13
CA GLY A 34 -2.45 -11.19 -5.21
C GLY A 34 -3.04 -11.48 -3.85
N GLU A 35 -2.29 -12.20 -3.02
CA GLU A 35 -2.77 -12.48 -1.67
C GLU A 35 -2.84 -11.22 -0.83
N LEU A 36 -1.87 -10.35 -1.02
CA LEU A 36 -1.84 -9.10 -0.27
C LEU A 36 -3.09 -8.27 -0.56
N ALA A 37 -3.42 -8.13 -1.83
CA ALA A 37 -4.60 -7.37 -2.22
C ALA A 37 -5.86 -7.98 -1.60
N SER A 38 -5.98 -9.29 -1.67
CA SER A 38 -7.13 -9.97 -1.11
C SER A 38 -7.21 -9.79 0.40
N THR A 39 -6.08 -9.95 1.07
CA THR A 39 -6.02 -9.80 2.52
C THR A 39 -6.43 -8.41 2.96
N LEU A 40 -6.05 -7.40 2.19
CA LEU A 40 -6.33 -6.02 2.55
C LEU A 40 -7.70 -5.55 2.09
N GLY A 41 -8.41 -6.38 1.34
CA GLY A 41 -9.77 -6.03 0.95
C GLY A 41 -9.87 -5.26 -0.36
N PHE A 42 -8.84 -5.29 -1.17
CA PHE A 42 -8.92 -4.68 -2.49
C PHE A 42 -9.64 -5.63 -3.45
N MET A 43 -10.30 -5.05 -4.44
CA MET A 43 -11.10 -5.86 -5.36
C MET A 43 -10.25 -6.74 -6.25
N THR A 44 -9.16 -6.21 -6.77
CA THR A 44 -8.26 -6.96 -7.63
C THR A 44 -6.83 -6.58 -7.32
N PRO A 45 -5.87 -7.46 -7.65
CA PRO A 45 -4.46 -7.11 -7.47
C PRO A 45 -4.05 -5.91 -8.33
N GLU A 46 -4.65 -5.80 -9.52
CA GLU A 46 -4.35 -4.68 -10.39
C GLU A 46 -4.78 -3.36 -9.75
N ASN A 47 -5.98 -3.36 -9.15
CA ASN A 47 -6.47 -2.17 -8.48
C ASN A 47 -5.54 -1.77 -7.33
N PHE A 48 -5.14 -2.75 -6.53
CA PHE A 48 -4.22 -2.51 -5.43
C PHE A 48 -2.89 -1.95 -5.95
N THR A 49 -2.36 -2.56 -7.01
CA THR A 49 -1.10 -2.11 -7.58
C THR A 49 -1.20 -0.67 -8.06
N TYR A 50 -2.29 -0.34 -8.72
CA TYR A 50 -2.50 1.01 -9.21
C TYR A 50 -2.50 2.02 -8.06
N ILE A 51 -3.28 1.73 -7.03
CA ILE A 51 -3.40 2.63 -5.89
C ILE A 51 -2.07 2.76 -5.17
N PHE A 52 -1.37 1.65 -4.99
CA PHE A 52 -0.07 1.65 -4.33
C PHE A 52 0.92 2.51 -5.10
N LYS A 53 0.94 2.34 -6.42
CA LYS A 53 1.86 3.09 -7.26
C LYS A 53 1.55 4.58 -7.21
N GLU A 54 0.28 4.93 -7.17
CA GLU A 54 -0.11 6.33 -7.04
C GLU A 54 0.40 6.93 -5.75
N LYS A 55 0.36 6.17 -4.68
CA LYS A 55 0.74 6.66 -3.38
C LYS A 55 2.26 6.74 -3.21
N TYR A 56 2.95 5.69 -3.62
CA TYR A 56 4.37 5.55 -3.32
C TYR A 56 5.28 5.74 -4.52
N GLY A 57 4.73 5.86 -5.71
CA GLY A 57 5.54 6.06 -6.90
C GLY A 57 6.19 4.80 -7.44
N MET A 58 5.87 3.66 -6.89
CA MET A 58 6.42 2.40 -7.37
C MET A 58 5.43 1.28 -7.06
N SER A 59 5.53 0.19 -7.81
CA SER A 59 4.65 -0.94 -7.61
C SER A 59 5.00 -1.66 -6.30
N PRO A 60 4.06 -2.46 -5.77
CA PRO A 60 4.35 -3.22 -4.55
C PRO A 60 5.54 -4.16 -4.71
N LEU A 61 5.69 -4.73 -5.89
CA LEU A 61 6.81 -5.63 -6.14
C LEU A 61 8.12 -4.87 -6.13
N GLU A 62 8.15 -3.71 -6.76
CA GLU A 62 9.33 -2.87 -6.76
C GLU A 62 9.67 -2.41 -5.35
N TYR A 63 8.66 -2.09 -4.57
CA TYR A 63 8.86 -1.68 -3.20
C TYR A 63 9.53 -2.80 -2.41
N ARG A 64 9.06 -4.02 -2.57
CA ARG A 64 9.65 -5.16 -1.86
C ARG A 64 11.11 -5.35 -2.25
N ILE A 65 11.40 -5.32 -3.54
CA ILE A 65 12.76 -5.50 -4.00
C ILE A 65 13.67 -4.42 -3.44
N LYS A 66 13.21 -3.19 -3.49
CA LYS A 66 14.01 -2.07 -3.02
C LYS A 66 14.33 -2.20 -1.54
N HIS A 67 13.35 -2.57 -0.76
CA HIS A 67 13.58 -2.69 0.68
C HIS A 67 14.46 -3.87 1.03
N ARG A 68 14.36 -4.94 0.27
CA ARG A 68 15.22 -6.09 0.53
C ARG A 68 16.66 -5.82 0.16
N GLU A 69 16.86 -5.03 -0.88
CA GLU A 69 18.22 -4.69 -1.28
C GLU A 69 18.90 -3.81 -0.25
N GLN A 70 18.12 -3.02 0.46
CA GLN A 70 18.67 -2.15 1.48
C GLN A 70 18.89 -2.85 2.81
N ALA A 71 18.29 -4.01 2.97
CA ALA A 71 18.48 -4.77 4.17
C ALA A 71 19.79 -5.53 4.09
#